data_f4e0e8de0196fef65180499994a55b10
#
_entry.id   f4e0e8de0196fef65180499994a55b10
#
_cell.length_a   1.000
_cell.length_b   1.000
_cell.length_c   1.000
_cell.angle_alpha   90.00
_cell.angle_beta   90.00
_cell.angle_gamma   90.00
#
_symmetry.space_group_name_H-M   'P 1'
#
loop_
_entity.id
_entity.type
_entity.pdbx_description
1 polymer ?
#
loop_
_entity_poly.entity_id
_entity_poly.type
_entity_poly.pdbx_seq_one_letter_code
_entity_poly.pdbx_strand_id
1 'polypeptide(L)'
;MALAATSLLSDAEAQITRSEPKPMPPQEAYLQPVVGLSYEQLRLFREGEKEFKVPWVVFPLLGGHWGLGPTFIADACSTCHINGGRGRTIDNTIIVQQLLRLSVPGKDPQGRPIPHPNYGDQIQVFGANVGLKENLKPSEAEVYVDWQALQVELAD
;
A
#
# COMPACT_ATOMS: atom_id res chain seq x y z
N MET A 1 19.21 60.96 19.30
CA MET A 1 20.02 59.88 18.70
C MET A 1 19.31 58.56 18.95
N ALA A 2 18.66 58.02 17.97
CA ALA A 2 17.97 56.75 18.05
C ALA A 2 18.78 55.72 17.27
N LEU A 3 19.27 54.67 17.97
CA LEU A 3 19.97 53.56 17.36
C LEU A 3 18.92 52.55 16.87
N ALA A 4 18.86 52.36 15.55
CA ALA A 4 18.09 51.29 14.94
C ALA A 4 18.90 50.00 15.02
N ALA A 5 18.39 49.01 15.73
CA ALA A 5 18.96 47.67 15.73
C ALA A 5 18.35 46.89 14.54
N THR A 6 19.15 46.68 13.51
CA THR A 6 18.80 45.82 12.35
C THR A 6 19.04 44.36 12.76
N SER A 7 17.96 43.62 12.97
CA SER A 7 18.03 42.17 13.17
C SER A 7 18.25 41.48 11.82
N LEU A 8 19.43 40.95 11.62
CA LEU A 8 19.75 40.01 10.54
C LEU A 8 19.17 38.65 10.89
N LEU A 9 17.97 38.37 10.40
CA LEU A 9 17.46 37.02 10.32
C LEU A 9 18.21 36.33 9.19
N SER A 10 19.11 35.46 9.56
CA SER A 10 19.78 34.54 8.65
C SER A 10 18.75 33.50 8.19
N ASP A 11 18.21 33.68 7.00
CA ASP A 11 17.48 32.63 6.29
C ASP A 11 18.49 31.52 5.88
N ALA A 12 18.69 30.58 6.81
CA ALA A 12 19.31 29.32 6.48
C ALA A 12 18.27 28.47 5.72
N GLU A 13 18.01 28.79 4.46
CA GLU A 13 17.39 27.86 3.54
C GLU A 13 18.29 26.63 3.48
N ALA A 14 17.83 25.55 4.10
CA ALA A 14 18.42 24.25 3.95
C ALA A 14 18.28 23.85 2.48
N GLN A 15 19.27 24.16 1.66
CA GLN A 15 19.38 23.64 0.32
C GLN A 15 19.52 22.12 0.44
N ILE A 16 18.41 21.42 0.27
CA ILE A 16 18.41 19.99 0.01
C ILE A 16 19.09 19.84 -1.34
N THR A 17 20.39 19.62 -1.32
CA THR A 17 21.12 19.17 -2.52
C THR A 17 20.54 17.83 -2.89
N ARG A 18 19.62 17.81 -3.85
CA ARG A 18 19.16 16.60 -4.52
C ARG A 18 20.38 16.00 -5.23
N SER A 19 21.08 15.11 -4.54
CA SER A 19 21.99 14.22 -5.23
C SER A 19 21.15 13.37 -6.18
N GLU A 20 21.56 13.28 -7.44
CA GLU A 20 20.87 12.43 -8.40
C GLU A 20 20.77 11.00 -7.85
N PRO A 21 19.58 10.39 -7.93
CA PRO A 21 19.40 9.04 -7.43
C PRO A 21 20.33 8.11 -8.21
N LYS A 22 21.18 7.40 -7.47
CA LYS A 22 22.05 6.38 -8.06
C LYS A 22 21.18 5.34 -8.76
N PRO A 23 21.46 4.96 -10.02
CA PRO A 23 20.72 3.90 -10.67
C PRO A 23 20.75 2.64 -9.83
N MET A 24 19.58 2.19 -9.40
CA MET A 24 19.40 0.96 -8.60
C MET A 24 18.49 0.01 -9.35
N PRO A 25 18.63 -1.31 -9.12
CA PRO A 25 17.67 -2.26 -9.64
C PRO A 25 16.24 -1.84 -9.24
N PRO A 26 15.27 -1.85 -10.15
CA PRO A 26 13.90 -1.40 -9.87
C PRO A 26 13.27 -2.06 -8.65
N GLN A 27 13.65 -3.32 -8.37
CA GLN A 27 13.15 -4.08 -7.23
C GLN A 27 13.62 -3.56 -5.86
N GLU A 28 14.69 -2.79 -5.79
CA GLU A 28 15.28 -2.32 -4.53
C GLU A 28 15.16 -0.81 -4.34
N ALA A 29 14.75 -0.08 -5.35
CA ALA A 29 14.75 1.38 -5.34
C ALA A 29 13.91 1.96 -4.19
N TYR A 30 12.78 1.34 -3.88
CA TYR A 30 11.86 1.81 -2.84
C TYR A 30 12.25 1.38 -1.41
N LEU A 31 13.24 0.50 -1.26
CA LEU A 31 13.79 0.11 0.05
C LEU A 31 14.87 1.08 0.54
N GLN A 32 15.29 2.01 -0.30
CA GLN A 32 16.36 2.92 0.04
C GLN A 32 15.81 4.29 0.45
N PRO A 33 16.30 4.82 1.57
CA PRO A 33 15.99 6.20 1.94
C PRO A 33 16.60 7.17 0.92
N VAL A 34 15.97 8.31 0.73
CA VAL A 34 16.56 9.39 -0.06
C VAL A 34 17.86 9.87 0.57
N VAL A 35 18.81 10.28 -0.28
CA VAL A 35 20.09 10.77 0.20
C VAL A 35 19.92 12.11 0.92
N GLY A 36 20.70 12.33 1.99
CA GLY A 36 20.69 13.60 2.73
C GLY A 36 19.71 13.65 3.90
N LEU A 37 19.08 12.53 4.28
CA LEU A 37 18.27 12.48 5.49
C LEU A 37 19.13 12.69 6.74
N SER A 38 18.61 13.45 7.71
CA SER A 38 19.17 13.51 9.05
C SER A 38 19.06 12.15 9.74
N TYR A 39 19.81 11.97 10.84
CA TYR A 39 19.72 10.75 11.65
C TYR A 39 18.28 10.46 12.10
N GLU A 40 17.56 11.48 12.52
CA GLU A 40 16.18 11.35 12.99
C GLU A 40 15.22 10.94 11.85
N GLN A 41 15.37 11.54 10.68
CA GLN A 41 14.58 11.18 9.50
C GLN A 41 14.89 9.75 9.03
N LEU A 42 16.16 9.34 9.09
CA LEU A 42 16.54 7.96 8.77
C LEU A 42 15.96 6.97 9.76
N ARG A 43 15.93 7.30 11.06
CA ARG A 43 15.29 6.50 12.10
C ARG A 43 13.79 6.31 11.81
N LEU A 44 13.08 7.41 11.52
CA LEU A 44 11.66 7.37 11.16
C LEU A 44 11.39 6.54 9.89
N PHE A 45 12.26 6.67 8.89
CA PHE A 45 12.17 5.83 7.69
C PHE A 45 12.27 4.33 8.04
N ARG A 46 13.22 3.95 8.88
CA ARG A 46 13.42 2.55 9.30
C ARG A 46 12.28 2.02 10.16
N GLU A 47 11.71 2.84 11.01
CA GLU A 47 10.52 2.50 11.79
C GLU A 47 9.32 2.30 10.88
N GLY A 48 9.07 3.23 9.94
CA GLY A 48 8.01 3.09 8.95
C GLY A 48 8.17 1.86 8.06
N GLU A 49 9.40 1.51 7.68
CA GLU A 49 9.68 0.27 6.93
C GLU A 49 9.29 -0.99 7.75
N LYS A 50 9.55 -1.00 9.05
CA LYS A 50 9.13 -2.11 9.93
C LYS A 50 7.60 -2.18 10.00
N GLU A 51 6.93 -1.07 10.28
CA GLU A 51 5.47 -1.00 10.35
C GLU A 51 4.81 -1.46 9.06
N PHE A 52 5.38 -1.10 7.92
CA PHE A 52 4.91 -1.51 6.60
C PHE A 52 4.96 -3.03 6.38
N LYS A 53 5.88 -3.72 7.05
CA LYS A 53 6.09 -5.16 6.95
C LYS A 53 5.42 -5.98 8.04
N VAL A 54 5.03 -5.36 9.16
CA VAL A 54 4.42 -6.07 10.27
C VAL A 54 3.01 -6.54 9.87
N PRO A 55 2.72 -7.86 9.98
CA PRO A 55 1.39 -8.36 9.64
C PRO A 55 0.36 -8.01 10.72
N TRP A 56 -0.86 -7.80 10.29
CA TRP A 56 -2.03 -7.81 11.16
C TRP A 56 -2.43 -9.24 11.46
N VAL A 57 -2.80 -9.51 12.71
CA VAL A 57 -3.16 -10.86 13.18
C VAL A 57 -4.49 -10.85 13.92
N VAL A 58 -5.16 -12.00 13.95
CA VAL A 58 -6.43 -12.17 14.67
C VAL A 58 -6.24 -12.26 16.19
N PHE A 59 -5.08 -12.70 16.64
CA PHE A 59 -4.75 -12.85 18.07
C PHE A 59 -3.40 -12.23 18.40
N PRO A 60 -3.28 -11.49 19.51
CA PRO A 60 -2.04 -10.81 19.89
C PRO A 60 -0.87 -11.75 20.19
N LEU A 61 -1.12 -13.03 20.49
CA LEU A 61 -0.11 -14.03 20.80
C LEU A 61 0.70 -14.49 19.57
N LEU A 62 0.25 -14.17 18.36
CA LEU A 62 0.93 -14.57 17.13
C LEU A 62 2.05 -13.60 16.70
N GLY A 63 2.24 -12.51 17.46
CA GLY A 63 3.08 -11.40 17.03
C GLY A 63 2.40 -10.58 15.93
N GLY A 64 2.86 -9.34 15.69
CA GLY A 64 2.24 -8.45 14.72
C GLY A 64 1.19 -7.52 15.35
N HIS A 65 0.47 -6.79 14.50
CA HIS A 65 -0.61 -5.91 14.94
C HIS A 65 -1.90 -6.69 15.14
N TRP A 66 -2.52 -6.50 16.29
CA TRP A 66 -3.80 -7.15 16.58
C TRP A 66 -4.97 -6.40 15.94
N GLY A 67 -5.95 -7.15 15.45
CA GLY A 67 -7.20 -6.61 14.94
C GLY A 67 -7.50 -6.96 13.47
N LEU A 68 -6.82 -7.98 12.92
CA LEU A 68 -7.18 -8.50 11.61
C LEU A 68 -8.63 -9.00 11.64
N GLY A 69 -9.44 -8.54 10.69
CA GLY A 69 -10.84 -8.94 10.56
C GLY A 69 -11.01 -10.40 10.11
N PRO A 70 -12.28 -10.90 10.12
CA PRO A 70 -12.59 -12.27 9.72
C PRO A 70 -12.32 -12.53 8.24
N THR A 71 -12.42 -11.51 7.41
CA THR A 71 -12.05 -11.53 5.98
C THR A 71 -11.13 -10.35 5.71
N PHE A 72 -10.23 -10.50 4.76
CA PHE A 72 -9.24 -9.47 4.44
C PHE A 72 -8.69 -9.62 3.01
N ILE A 73 -8.05 -8.59 2.50
CA ILE A 73 -7.37 -8.59 1.19
C ILE A 73 -5.92 -8.97 1.35
N ALA A 74 -5.26 -8.45 2.39
CA ALA A 74 -3.87 -8.71 2.73
C ALA A 74 -3.66 -8.43 4.22
N ASP A 75 -2.71 -9.11 4.83
CA ASP A 75 -2.39 -8.96 6.25
C ASP A 75 -1.32 -7.90 6.54
N ALA A 76 -0.54 -7.51 5.52
CA ALA A 76 0.45 -6.43 5.61
C ALA A 76 0.47 -5.59 4.34
N CYS A 77 0.95 -4.36 4.44
CA CYS A 77 1.15 -3.52 3.26
C CYS A 77 2.14 -4.14 2.27
N SER A 78 3.22 -4.75 2.79
CA SER A 78 4.26 -5.42 2.00
C SER A 78 3.78 -6.66 1.26
N THR A 79 2.64 -7.24 1.61
CA THR A 79 2.03 -8.37 0.90
C THR A 79 1.64 -7.98 -0.53
N CYS A 80 1.08 -6.77 -0.72
CA CYS A 80 0.76 -6.23 -2.04
C CYS A 80 1.90 -5.36 -2.61
N HIS A 81 2.58 -4.60 -1.76
CA HIS A 81 3.66 -3.67 -2.12
C HIS A 81 5.04 -4.29 -1.87
N ILE A 82 5.38 -5.30 -2.64
CA ILE A 82 6.64 -6.03 -2.51
C ILE A 82 7.82 -5.06 -2.65
N ASN A 83 8.77 -5.14 -1.71
CA ASN A 83 9.92 -4.25 -1.62
C ASN A 83 9.56 -2.76 -1.59
N GLY A 84 8.39 -2.41 -1.01
CA GLY A 84 7.91 -1.02 -0.96
C GLY A 84 7.45 -0.46 -2.30
N GLY A 85 7.46 -1.25 -3.35
CA GLY A 85 7.10 -0.85 -4.71
C GLY A 85 5.60 -0.93 -5.01
N ARG A 86 5.26 -0.96 -6.28
CA ARG A 86 3.88 -1.21 -6.73
C ARG A 86 3.55 -2.69 -6.65
N GLY A 87 2.27 -3.01 -6.55
CA GLY A 87 1.77 -4.38 -6.68
C GLY A 87 2.20 -4.99 -8.03
N ARG A 88 2.41 -6.29 -8.03
CA ARG A 88 2.72 -7.00 -9.28
C ARG A 88 1.48 -7.09 -10.16
N THR A 89 1.69 -7.08 -11.46
CA THR A 89 0.65 -7.46 -12.42
C THR A 89 0.28 -8.92 -12.23
N ILE A 90 -0.97 -9.24 -12.52
CA ILE A 90 -1.47 -10.62 -12.45
C ILE A 90 -0.74 -11.43 -13.53
N ASP A 91 0.10 -12.36 -13.12
CA ASP A 91 0.58 -13.43 -13.99
C ASP A 91 -0.13 -14.75 -13.61
N ASN A 92 -0.95 -15.17 -14.50
CA ASN A 92 -1.42 -16.56 -14.68
C ASN A 92 -2.20 -17.29 -13.61
N THR A 93 -2.69 -16.80 -12.47
CA THR A 93 -3.75 -17.56 -11.80
C THR A 93 -4.16 -17.10 -10.40
N ILE A 94 -3.32 -16.40 -9.67
CA ILE A 94 -3.65 -16.08 -8.28
C ILE A 94 -3.61 -14.57 -8.06
N ILE A 95 -4.76 -13.96 -7.79
CA ILE A 95 -4.89 -12.53 -7.46
C ILE A 95 -4.60 -12.35 -5.97
N VAL A 96 -3.41 -12.71 -5.51
CA VAL A 96 -3.03 -12.56 -4.09
C VAL A 96 -2.44 -11.19 -3.74
N GLN A 97 -2.23 -10.32 -4.72
CA GLN A 97 -1.53 -9.04 -4.52
C GLN A 97 -2.25 -7.86 -5.17
N GLN A 98 -3.54 -8.03 -5.45
CA GLN A 98 -4.36 -7.02 -6.09
C GLN A 98 -5.59 -6.71 -5.24
N LEU A 99 -5.92 -5.44 -5.17
CA LEU A 99 -7.17 -4.99 -4.60
C LEU A 99 -8.23 -5.02 -5.70
N LEU A 100 -9.25 -5.84 -5.51
CA LEU A 100 -10.34 -5.97 -6.47
C LEU A 100 -11.50 -5.05 -6.07
N ARG A 101 -11.79 -4.10 -6.94
CA ARG A 101 -12.91 -3.19 -6.76
C ARG A 101 -14.20 -3.85 -7.27
N LEU A 102 -15.26 -3.72 -6.49
CA LEU A 102 -16.58 -4.26 -6.79
C LEU A 102 -17.61 -3.15 -6.84
N SER A 103 -18.47 -3.20 -7.85
CA SER A 103 -19.58 -2.25 -7.99
C SER A 103 -20.75 -2.89 -8.71
N VAL A 104 -21.95 -2.36 -8.48
CA VAL A 104 -23.11 -2.64 -9.31
C VAL A 104 -23.22 -1.61 -10.45
N PRO A 105 -23.96 -1.91 -11.54
CA PRO A 105 -24.18 -0.96 -12.63
C PRO A 105 -24.76 0.36 -12.14
N GLY A 106 -24.27 1.47 -12.69
CA GLY A 106 -24.70 2.81 -12.36
C GLY A 106 -23.61 3.66 -11.69
N LYS A 107 -23.98 4.89 -11.38
CA LYS A 107 -23.13 5.85 -10.68
C LYS A 107 -23.95 6.57 -9.60
N ASP A 108 -23.28 6.97 -8.52
CA ASP A 108 -23.86 7.84 -7.51
C ASP A 108 -23.99 9.30 -8.02
N PRO A 109 -24.65 10.20 -7.27
CA PRO A 109 -24.79 11.61 -7.65
C PRO A 109 -23.46 12.35 -7.85
N GLN A 110 -22.34 11.83 -7.33
CA GLN A 110 -20.98 12.36 -7.49
C GLN A 110 -20.22 11.70 -8.66
N GLY A 111 -20.88 10.81 -9.42
CA GLY A 111 -20.30 10.12 -10.56
C GLY A 111 -19.40 8.93 -10.21
N ARG A 112 -19.39 8.47 -8.95
CA ARG A 112 -18.60 7.33 -8.48
C ARG A 112 -19.35 6.01 -8.72
N PRO A 113 -18.64 4.86 -8.91
CA PRO A 113 -19.27 3.55 -8.95
C PRO A 113 -20.08 3.28 -7.67
N ILE A 114 -21.23 2.65 -7.81
CA ILE A 114 -22.08 2.27 -6.68
C ILE A 114 -21.53 0.98 -6.07
N PRO A 115 -21.15 0.97 -4.78
CA PRO A 115 -20.70 -0.24 -4.10
C PRO A 115 -21.72 -1.37 -4.16
N HIS A 116 -21.24 -2.61 -4.19
CA HIS A 116 -22.13 -3.77 -4.12
C HIS A 116 -22.86 -3.82 -2.76
N PRO A 117 -24.18 -4.04 -2.71
CA PRO A 117 -24.96 -3.90 -1.47
C PRO A 117 -24.58 -4.89 -0.36
N ASN A 118 -24.02 -6.06 -0.70
CA ASN A 118 -23.65 -7.09 0.27
C ASN A 118 -22.14 -7.09 0.59
N TYR A 119 -21.29 -6.72 -0.36
CA TYR A 119 -19.83 -6.81 -0.25
C TYR A 119 -19.12 -5.47 -0.18
N GLY A 120 -19.84 -4.36 -0.36
CA GLY A 120 -19.21 -3.05 -0.41
C GLY A 120 -18.49 -2.80 -1.74
N ASP A 121 -17.40 -2.05 -1.68
CA ASP A 121 -16.66 -1.61 -2.87
C ASP A 121 -15.37 -2.41 -3.13
N GLN A 122 -15.09 -3.41 -2.28
CA GLN A 122 -13.91 -4.28 -2.36
C GLN A 122 -14.29 -5.70 -1.97
N ILE A 123 -13.67 -6.68 -2.63
CA ILE A 123 -13.87 -8.09 -2.29
C ILE A 123 -12.68 -8.59 -1.45
N GLN A 124 -13.00 -9.29 -0.35
CA GLN A 124 -12.03 -9.87 0.56
C GLN A 124 -11.71 -11.30 0.12
N VAL A 125 -10.53 -11.48 -0.45
CA VAL A 125 -10.14 -12.77 -1.06
C VAL A 125 -9.54 -13.76 -0.06
N PHE A 126 -9.30 -13.34 1.18
CA PHE A 126 -8.82 -14.21 2.26
C PHE A 126 -9.77 -14.24 3.44
N GLY A 127 -9.79 -15.36 4.13
CA GLY A 127 -10.49 -15.55 5.39
C GLY A 127 -9.52 -15.85 6.53
N ALA A 128 -9.77 -15.28 7.69
CA ALA A 128 -8.99 -15.54 8.89
C ALA A 128 -9.37 -16.88 9.51
N ASN A 129 -8.38 -17.73 9.79
CA ASN A 129 -8.56 -18.94 10.55
C ASN A 129 -8.59 -18.59 12.04
N VAL A 130 -9.74 -18.52 12.64
CA VAL A 130 -9.92 -18.21 14.07
C VAL A 130 -10.03 -19.50 14.90
N GLY A 131 -9.02 -20.35 14.83
CA GLY A 131 -8.69 -21.18 15.99
C GLY A 131 -9.20 -22.60 16.08
N LEU A 132 -10.22 -23.08 15.39
CA LEU A 132 -10.60 -24.49 15.31
C LEU A 132 -10.94 -24.85 13.88
N LYS A 133 -10.61 -26.07 13.47
CA LYS A 133 -10.78 -26.54 12.08
C LYS A 133 -12.21 -26.33 11.50
N GLU A 134 -13.18 -26.15 12.35
CA GLU A 134 -14.59 -25.95 12.01
C GLU A 134 -15.00 -24.49 11.84
N ASN A 135 -14.11 -23.54 12.20
CA ASN A 135 -14.38 -22.10 12.18
C ASN A 135 -13.56 -21.35 11.12
N LEU A 136 -13.20 -22.02 10.05
CA LEU A 136 -12.65 -21.35 8.87
C LEU A 136 -13.71 -20.39 8.33
N LYS A 137 -13.46 -19.09 8.45
CA LYS A 137 -14.24 -18.12 7.68
C LYS A 137 -13.71 -18.18 6.25
N PRO A 138 -14.53 -18.60 5.29
CA PRO A 138 -14.13 -18.57 3.88
C PRO A 138 -13.90 -17.11 3.47
N SER A 139 -13.09 -16.92 2.44
CA SER A 139 -13.06 -15.65 1.70
C SER A 139 -14.47 -15.28 1.24
N GLU A 140 -14.70 -14.01 0.96
CA GLU A 140 -15.99 -13.56 0.42
C GLU A 140 -16.27 -14.12 -0.96
N ALA A 141 -15.22 -14.35 -1.75
CA ALA A 141 -15.29 -14.96 -3.07
C ALA A 141 -13.97 -15.59 -3.49
N GLU A 142 -14.06 -16.52 -4.43
CA GLU A 142 -12.95 -16.98 -5.25
C GLU A 142 -12.89 -16.14 -6.53
N VAL A 143 -11.71 -15.72 -6.91
CA VAL A 143 -11.51 -14.85 -8.08
C VAL A 143 -10.71 -15.58 -9.14
N TYR A 144 -11.27 -15.62 -10.33
CA TYR A 144 -10.62 -16.18 -11.51
C TYR A 144 -10.34 -15.06 -12.52
N VAL A 145 -9.18 -15.13 -13.18
CA VAL A 145 -8.82 -14.20 -14.25
C VAL A 145 -8.91 -14.91 -15.58
N ASP A 146 -9.70 -14.34 -16.47
CA ASP A 146 -9.73 -14.73 -17.88
C ASP A 146 -9.09 -13.61 -18.72
N TRP A 147 -8.05 -13.96 -19.47
CA TRP A 147 -7.32 -13.01 -20.30
C TRP A 147 -7.85 -13.02 -21.72
N GLN A 148 -8.39 -11.88 -22.14
CA GLN A 148 -8.83 -11.68 -23.52
C GLN A 148 -7.89 -10.72 -24.22
N ALA A 149 -7.42 -11.12 -25.41
CA ALA A 149 -6.62 -10.23 -26.26
C ALA A 149 -7.52 -9.12 -26.82
N LEU A 150 -7.16 -7.87 -26.50
CA LEU A 150 -7.77 -6.71 -27.11
C LEU A 150 -6.92 -6.28 -28.32
N GLN A 151 -7.53 -6.20 -29.49
CA GLN A 151 -6.94 -5.50 -30.62
C GLN A 151 -7.24 -4.01 -30.47
N VAL A 152 -6.19 -3.24 -30.24
CA VAL A 152 -6.28 -1.77 -30.16
C VAL A 152 -5.55 -1.20 -31.38
N GLU A 153 -6.27 -0.48 -32.23
CA GLU A 153 -5.65 0.36 -33.25
C GLU A 153 -5.09 1.59 -32.56
N LEU A 154 -3.78 1.74 -32.58
CA LEU A 154 -3.15 2.97 -32.12
C LEU A 154 -3.32 4.03 -33.19
N ALA A 155 -3.84 5.17 -32.83
CA ALA A 155 -3.85 6.33 -33.73
C ALA A 155 -2.40 6.82 -33.93
N ASP A 156 -1.99 6.97 -35.17
CA ASP A 156 -0.70 7.56 -35.58
C ASP A 156 -0.61 9.04 -35.23
#